data_e05b6811e5fb36c2edc0d97bf0863de8
#
_entry.id   e05b6811e5fb36c2edc0d97bf0863de8
#
_cell.length_a   1.000
_cell.length_b   1.000
_cell.length_c   1.000
_cell.angle_alpha   90.00
_cell.angle_beta   90.00
_cell.angle_gamma   90.00
#
_symmetry.space_group_name_H-M   'P 1'
#
loop_
_entity.id
_entity.type
_entity.pdbx_description
1 polymer ?
#
loop_
_entity_poly.entity_id
_entity_poly.type
_entity_poly.pdbx_seq_one_letter_code
_entity_poly.pdbx_strand_id
1 'polypeptide(L)'
;MAKVDLSKYGITGAVEVVYNPSFETLFAEETKAELEGYEKGQVTESGAVNVMTGIYTGRSPKDKFFVMDETSKNTVWWTSDEYKNDNKPLSEESWKVLKDLAIKQLSGKRLFVVDTFCGANENSRIKVRFIVEVAWQAHFVKNMFIRPTEAELAVYGEPDFVVYNASKAKVENFKELGLNSETAVVFNLTSKEQVILNTWYGGEMKKGMFSYMNYRLPLMGMASMHCSANTNAAGETAIFFGLSGTGKTTLSTDPKRNLIGDDEHGWDDEGVFNYEGGCYAKVINLSQENEPDIFRAIKRDALLENVTVDGNGKIDYTDGSVTENTRVSYPIDHIDNIVTPKSAAPAAKKVIFLSADAFGVLPPVSILTPEQTQYYFLSGFTAKLAGTERGITEPTPTFSACFGAAFLSLHPTKYGEELVKKMEKSGATAYLVNTGWNGSGKRISIKDTRGIIDAILDGSIDKAPTKTIPYFSFVVPTALPGVDPKILDPRDTYECACTWDEKAKDLAGRFIKNFSKFTGNDAGKALVPAGPQL
;
A
#
# COMPACT_ATOMS: atom_id res chain seq x y z
N MET A 1 -6.15 -32.83 12.11
CA MET A 1 -6.34 -31.58 11.33
C MET A 1 -7.67 -31.68 10.60
N ALA A 2 -8.56 -30.71 10.73
CA ALA A 2 -9.81 -30.70 9.98
C ALA A 2 -9.51 -30.67 8.48
N LYS A 3 -10.04 -31.59 7.72
CA LYS A 3 -9.88 -31.63 6.26
C LYS A 3 -10.78 -30.54 5.69
N VAL A 4 -10.20 -29.51 5.04
CA VAL A 4 -10.98 -28.48 4.36
C VAL A 4 -11.72 -29.12 3.19
N ASP A 5 -13.04 -28.99 3.17
CA ASP A 5 -13.87 -29.47 2.07
C ASP A 5 -13.92 -28.41 0.96
N LEU A 6 -13.13 -28.63 -0.10
CA LEU A 6 -13.05 -27.72 -1.25
C LEU A 6 -14.25 -27.86 -2.20
N SER A 7 -15.09 -28.87 -2.06
CA SER A 7 -16.29 -29.04 -2.89
C SER A 7 -17.27 -27.89 -2.72
N LYS A 8 -17.30 -27.27 -1.54
CA LYS A 8 -18.09 -26.06 -1.25
C LYS A 8 -17.71 -24.86 -2.15
N TYR A 9 -16.47 -24.85 -2.64
CA TYR A 9 -15.93 -23.83 -3.54
C TYR A 9 -15.95 -24.28 -5.01
N GLY A 10 -16.62 -25.41 -5.30
CA GLY A 10 -16.71 -26.00 -6.64
C GLY A 10 -15.48 -26.80 -7.07
N ILE A 11 -14.42 -26.84 -6.25
CA ILE A 11 -13.17 -27.53 -6.58
C ILE A 11 -13.31 -29.02 -6.20
N THR A 12 -13.12 -29.89 -7.20
CA THR A 12 -13.31 -31.34 -7.06
C THR A 12 -12.05 -32.12 -7.41
N GLY A 13 -11.94 -33.36 -6.89
CA GLY A 13 -10.87 -34.29 -7.25
C GLY A 13 -9.47 -33.82 -6.89
N ALA A 14 -9.30 -32.92 -5.89
CA ALA A 14 -7.97 -32.53 -5.43
C ALA A 14 -7.16 -33.76 -5.02
N VAL A 15 -5.97 -33.91 -5.59
CA VAL A 15 -5.07 -35.04 -5.31
C VAL A 15 -4.62 -35.01 -3.87
N GLU A 16 -4.28 -33.82 -3.39
CA GLU A 16 -3.89 -33.53 -2.01
C GLU A 16 -4.21 -32.08 -1.67
N VAL A 17 -4.60 -31.82 -0.44
CA VAL A 17 -4.78 -30.47 0.11
C VAL A 17 -3.81 -30.28 1.27
N VAL A 18 -2.81 -29.43 1.07
CA VAL A 18 -1.85 -29.03 2.11
C VAL A 18 -2.45 -27.81 2.83
N TYR A 19 -3.03 -28.05 4.00
CA TYR A 19 -3.74 -27.01 4.74
C TYR A 19 -2.85 -26.32 5.76
N ASN A 20 -2.78 -25.00 5.72
CA ASN A 20 -1.97 -24.14 6.58
C ASN A 20 -0.55 -24.68 6.83
N PRO A 21 0.23 -24.93 5.74
CA PRO A 21 1.57 -25.49 5.86
C PRO A 21 2.47 -24.63 6.74
N SER A 22 3.39 -25.29 7.47
CA SER A 22 4.46 -24.58 8.16
C SER A 22 5.44 -23.96 7.18
N PHE A 23 6.26 -22.99 7.61
CA PHE A 23 7.35 -22.44 6.78
C PHE A 23 8.32 -23.54 6.34
N GLU A 24 8.63 -24.51 7.21
CA GLU A 24 9.47 -25.65 6.88
C GLU A 24 8.86 -26.50 5.76
N THR A 25 7.56 -26.77 5.84
CA THR A 25 6.85 -27.50 4.78
C THR A 25 6.89 -26.72 3.46
N LEU A 26 6.62 -25.40 3.49
CA LEU A 26 6.64 -24.55 2.29
C LEU A 26 8.01 -24.50 1.66
N PHE A 27 9.06 -24.32 2.46
CA PHE A 27 10.43 -24.33 1.97
C PHE A 27 10.77 -25.67 1.29
N ALA A 28 10.42 -26.79 1.89
CA ALA A 28 10.65 -28.10 1.28
C ALA A 28 9.86 -28.28 -0.02
N GLU A 29 8.63 -27.74 -0.10
CA GLU A 29 7.77 -27.84 -1.28
C GLU A 29 8.26 -26.97 -2.44
N GLU A 30 8.63 -25.72 -2.20
CA GLU A 30 9.01 -24.75 -3.23
C GLU A 30 10.44 -24.91 -3.74
N THR A 31 11.28 -25.68 -3.02
CA THR A 31 12.68 -25.93 -3.42
C THR A 31 12.94 -27.35 -3.91
N LYS A 32 11.89 -28.15 -4.15
CA LYS A 32 12.01 -29.51 -4.69
C LYS A 32 12.80 -29.53 -6.00
N ALA A 33 13.67 -30.53 -6.15
CA ALA A 33 14.57 -30.64 -7.29
C ALA A 33 13.82 -30.82 -8.64
N GLU A 34 12.67 -31.51 -8.59
CA GLU A 34 11.82 -31.79 -9.74
C GLU A 34 10.98 -30.61 -10.22
N LEU A 35 10.91 -29.51 -9.47
CA LEU A 35 10.20 -28.32 -9.93
C LEU A 35 10.97 -27.60 -11.03
N GLU A 36 10.22 -27.05 -12.00
CA GLU A 36 10.75 -26.33 -13.13
C GLU A 36 10.05 -24.97 -13.32
N GLY A 37 10.67 -24.08 -14.09
CA GLY A 37 10.10 -22.80 -14.46
C GLY A 37 9.78 -21.92 -13.24
N TYR A 38 8.62 -21.30 -13.28
CA TYR A 38 8.18 -20.33 -12.24
C TYR A 38 7.68 -20.98 -10.94
N GLU A 39 7.58 -22.31 -10.88
CA GLU A 39 7.24 -23.01 -9.64
C GLU A 39 8.45 -23.20 -8.73
N LYS A 40 9.65 -23.20 -9.30
CA LYS A 40 10.90 -23.52 -8.61
C LYS A 40 11.45 -22.33 -7.86
N GLY A 41 11.61 -22.48 -6.56
CA GLY A 41 12.35 -21.56 -5.70
C GLY A 41 13.86 -21.89 -5.70
N GLN A 42 14.67 -20.85 -5.73
CA GLN A 42 16.13 -20.94 -5.59
C GLN A 42 16.54 -20.49 -4.18
N VAL A 43 17.23 -21.35 -3.44
CA VAL A 43 17.75 -21.01 -2.11
C VAL A 43 18.93 -20.06 -2.25
N THR A 44 18.92 -18.97 -1.46
CA THR A 44 19.98 -17.96 -1.45
C THR A 44 20.96 -18.18 -0.31
N GLU A 45 22.10 -17.50 -0.35
CA GLU A 45 23.12 -17.52 0.71
C GLU A 45 22.60 -17.08 2.08
N SER A 46 21.56 -16.24 2.11
CA SER A 46 20.89 -15.80 3.35
C SER A 46 19.91 -16.83 3.92
N GLY A 47 19.62 -17.90 3.17
CA GLY A 47 18.57 -18.89 3.50
C GLY A 47 17.18 -18.51 3.03
N ALA A 48 16.98 -17.31 2.48
CA ALA A 48 15.73 -16.92 1.82
C ALA A 48 15.56 -17.67 0.50
N VAL A 49 14.32 -17.78 0.02
CA VAL A 49 14.01 -18.36 -1.28
C VAL A 49 13.74 -17.26 -2.28
N ASN A 50 14.31 -17.35 -3.49
CA ASN A 50 14.02 -16.46 -4.61
C ASN A 50 13.18 -17.19 -5.64
N VAL A 51 12.15 -16.51 -6.18
CA VAL A 51 11.25 -17.02 -7.21
C VAL A 51 11.11 -16.03 -8.35
N MET A 52 10.75 -16.54 -9.53
CA MET A 52 10.45 -15.72 -10.69
C MET A 52 8.94 -15.68 -10.93
N THR A 53 8.39 -14.48 -11.17
CA THR A 53 6.95 -14.31 -11.35
C THR A 53 6.50 -14.21 -12.81
N GLY A 54 7.37 -14.62 -13.73
CA GLY A 54 7.08 -14.65 -15.16
C GLY A 54 7.09 -13.27 -15.82
N ILE A 55 6.21 -13.08 -16.79
CA ILE A 55 6.11 -11.83 -17.55
C ILE A 55 5.57 -10.66 -16.72
N TYR A 56 4.85 -10.96 -15.64
CA TYR A 56 4.33 -9.95 -14.71
C TYR A 56 5.24 -9.84 -13.50
N THR A 57 6.14 -8.88 -13.51
CA THR A 57 7.03 -8.55 -12.39
C THR A 57 6.45 -7.46 -11.48
N GLY A 58 5.17 -7.16 -11.65
CA GLY A 58 4.39 -6.20 -10.88
C GLY A 58 2.90 -6.44 -11.11
N ARG A 59 2.06 -5.71 -10.37
CA ARG A 59 0.60 -5.76 -10.56
C ARG A 59 0.20 -5.29 -11.95
N SER A 60 -0.95 -5.78 -12.41
CA SER A 60 -1.57 -5.36 -13.67
C SER A 60 -2.88 -4.59 -13.44
N PRO A 61 -2.85 -3.28 -13.14
CA PRO A 61 -4.07 -2.48 -12.95
C PRO A 61 -4.99 -2.49 -14.17
N LYS A 62 -4.42 -2.69 -15.36
CA LYS A 62 -5.21 -2.79 -16.61
C LYS A 62 -6.09 -4.03 -16.66
N ASP A 63 -5.75 -5.08 -15.92
CA ASP A 63 -6.45 -6.36 -15.88
C ASP A 63 -7.26 -6.55 -14.58
N LYS A 64 -7.41 -5.48 -13.77
CA LYS A 64 -8.25 -5.44 -12.58
C LYS A 64 -9.68 -5.06 -12.95
N PHE A 65 -10.66 -5.83 -12.44
CA PHE A 65 -12.09 -5.62 -12.66
C PHE A 65 -12.88 -5.89 -11.38
N PHE A 66 -14.02 -5.21 -11.27
CA PHE A 66 -15.05 -5.50 -10.27
C PHE A 66 -16.34 -5.96 -10.95
N VAL A 67 -16.96 -6.99 -10.42
CA VAL A 67 -18.29 -7.41 -10.89
C VAL A 67 -19.30 -6.31 -10.61
N MET A 68 -20.01 -5.89 -11.65
CA MET A 68 -21.08 -4.90 -11.52
C MET A 68 -22.40 -5.63 -11.32
N ASP A 69 -22.87 -5.64 -10.10
CA ASP A 69 -24.14 -6.21 -9.67
C ASP A 69 -25.03 -5.15 -8.98
N GLU A 70 -26.19 -5.54 -8.49
CA GLU A 70 -27.16 -4.63 -7.85
C GLU A 70 -26.57 -3.87 -6.63
N THR A 71 -25.60 -4.45 -5.93
CA THR A 71 -24.94 -3.83 -4.77
C THR A 71 -23.79 -2.92 -5.20
N SER A 72 -22.87 -3.45 -6.00
CA SER A 72 -21.64 -2.77 -6.38
C SER A 72 -21.89 -1.58 -7.31
N LYS A 73 -22.91 -1.63 -8.17
CA LYS A 73 -23.21 -0.55 -9.11
C LYS A 73 -23.45 0.80 -8.45
N ASN A 74 -23.97 0.81 -7.22
CA ASN A 74 -24.30 2.03 -6.48
C ASN A 74 -23.24 2.44 -5.46
N THR A 75 -22.24 1.61 -5.21
CA THR A 75 -21.23 1.85 -4.16
C THR A 75 -19.82 2.06 -4.72
N VAL A 76 -19.46 1.35 -5.77
CA VAL A 76 -18.13 1.46 -6.38
C VAL A 76 -18.00 2.77 -7.17
N TRP A 77 -16.87 3.44 -7.03
CA TRP A 77 -16.50 4.58 -7.84
C TRP A 77 -15.96 4.10 -9.20
N TRP A 78 -16.87 3.90 -10.13
CA TRP A 78 -16.56 3.33 -11.45
C TRP A 78 -15.73 4.26 -12.31
N THR A 79 -14.87 3.69 -13.15
CA THR A 79 -14.20 4.43 -14.22
C THR A 79 -15.24 4.97 -15.21
N SER A 80 -15.02 6.20 -15.67
CA SER A 80 -15.88 6.86 -16.66
C SER A 80 -15.03 7.64 -17.66
N ASP A 81 -15.66 8.21 -18.68
CA ASP A 81 -14.93 9.06 -19.63
C ASP A 81 -14.46 10.36 -18.98
N GLU A 82 -15.19 10.86 -18.01
CA GLU A 82 -14.85 12.04 -17.24
C GLU A 82 -13.75 11.77 -16.21
N TYR A 83 -13.79 10.60 -15.55
CA TYR A 83 -12.85 10.23 -14.47
C TYR A 83 -12.28 8.85 -14.68
N LYS A 84 -11.07 8.77 -15.21
CA LYS A 84 -10.37 7.50 -15.38
C LYS A 84 -9.81 7.01 -14.04
N ASN A 85 -10.15 5.78 -13.69
CA ASN A 85 -9.57 5.04 -12.56
C ASN A 85 -9.49 3.54 -12.90
N ASP A 86 -9.00 2.73 -11.96
CA ASP A 86 -8.79 1.28 -12.19
C ASP A 86 -10.02 0.42 -11.81
N ASN A 87 -11.18 1.03 -11.50
CA ASN A 87 -12.39 0.30 -11.15
C ASN A 87 -13.25 0.04 -12.40
N LYS A 88 -12.82 -0.94 -13.18
CA LYS A 88 -13.53 -1.33 -14.42
C LYS A 88 -14.64 -2.31 -14.11
N PRO A 89 -15.85 -2.11 -14.70
CA PRO A 89 -16.93 -3.04 -14.51
C PRO A 89 -16.74 -4.32 -15.30
N LEU A 90 -17.22 -5.43 -14.75
CA LEU A 90 -17.34 -6.74 -15.41
C LEU A 90 -18.75 -7.28 -15.19
N SER A 91 -19.34 -7.93 -16.19
CA SER A 91 -20.67 -8.53 -16.07
C SER A 91 -20.66 -9.77 -15.16
N GLU A 92 -21.80 -10.12 -14.60
CA GLU A 92 -21.99 -11.33 -13.80
C GLU A 92 -21.81 -12.60 -14.65
N GLU A 93 -22.14 -12.55 -15.93
CA GLU A 93 -21.94 -13.65 -16.88
C GLU A 93 -20.44 -13.91 -17.11
N SER A 94 -19.66 -12.85 -17.37
CA SER A 94 -18.21 -12.96 -17.53
C SER A 94 -17.54 -13.43 -16.24
N TRP A 95 -17.99 -12.95 -15.07
CA TRP A 95 -17.53 -13.44 -13.78
C TRP A 95 -17.71 -14.96 -13.62
N LYS A 96 -18.89 -15.49 -13.97
CA LYS A 96 -19.14 -16.93 -13.91
C LYS A 96 -18.13 -17.73 -14.74
N VAL A 97 -17.90 -17.30 -15.99
CA VAL A 97 -16.93 -17.96 -16.88
C VAL A 97 -15.52 -17.96 -16.29
N LEU A 98 -15.07 -16.83 -15.74
CA LEU A 98 -13.73 -16.70 -15.15
C LEU A 98 -13.59 -17.53 -13.87
N LYS A 99 -14.62 -17.54 -13.03
CA LYS A 99 -14.64 -18.37 -11.82
C LYS A 99 -14.62 -19.87 -12.18
N ASP A 100 -15.41 -20.30 -13.17
CA ASP A 100 -15.43 -21.69 -13.63
C ASP A 100 -14.07 -22.09 -14.22
N LEU A 101 -13.39 -21.18 -14.93
CA LEU A 101 -12.03 -21.42 -15.43
C LEU A 101 -11.03 -21.61 -14.27
N ALA A 102 -11.09 -20.77 -13.24
CA ALA A 102 -10.25 -20.91 -12.05
C ALA A 102 -10.52 -22.23 -11.32
N ILE A 103 -11.79 -22.57 -11.11
CA ILE A 103 -12.20 -23.83 -10.47
C ILE A 103 -11.71 -25.03 -11.29
N LYS A 104 -11.86 -25.01 -12.62
CA LYS A 104 -11.37 -26.05 -13.50
C LYS A 104 -9.84 -26.21 -13.41
N GLN A 105 -9.10 -25.12 -13.38
CA GLN A 105 -7.63 -25.13 -13.24
C GLN A 105 -7.20 -25.76 -11.91
N LEU A 106 -7.88 -25.41 -10.83
CA LEU A 106 -7.55 -25.87 -9.47
C LEU A 106 -8.05 -27.29 -9.17
N SER A 107 -9.07 -27.78 -9.89
CA SER A 107 -9.60 -29.13 -9.70
C SER A 107 -8.60 -30.20 -10.17
N GLY A 108 -8.58 -31.35 -9.49
CA GLY A 108 -7.69 -32.47 -9.83
C GLY A 108 -6.20 -32.18 -9.56
N LYS A 109 -5.87 -31.15 -8.78
CA LYS A 109 -4.50 -30.73 -8.49
C LYS A 109 -4.13 -31.01 -7.02
N ARG A 110 -2.83 -30.95 -6.75
CA ARG A 110 -2.32 -30.72 -5.41
C ARG A 110 -2.44 -29.24 -5.11
N LEU A 111 -3.07 -28.89 -3.98
CA LEU A 111 -3.39 -27.52 -3.63
C LEU A 111 -2.85 -27.14 -2.25
N PHE A 112 -2.48 -25.87 -2.10
CA PHE A 112 -2.18 -25.26 -0.81
C PHE A 112 -3.35 -24.36 -0.43
N VAL A 113 -3.88 -24.57 0.76
CA VAL A 113 -4.97 -23.76 1.32
C VAL A 113 -4.45 -23.06 2.57
N VAL A 114 -4.47 -21.73 2.55
CA VAL A 114 -3.95 -20.91 3.65
C VAL A 114 -5.07 -20.06 4.20
N ASP A 115 -5.46 -20.30 5.44
CA ASP A 115 -6.40 -19.49 6.19
C ASP A 115 -5.65 -18.45 7.01
N THR A 116 -6.07 -17.21 6.90
CA THR A 116 -5.38 -16.04 7.47
C THR A 116 -6.39 -15.04 8.01
N PHE A 117 -5.90 -14.04 8.75
CA PHE A 117 -6.65 -12.83 9.02
C PHE A 117 -6.07 -11.66 8.21
N CYS A 118 -6.95 -10.77 7.74
CA CYS A 118 -6.61 -9.45 7.24
C CYS A 118 -7.15 -8.42 8.23
N GLY A 119 -6.25 -7.77 8.96
CA GLY A 119 -6.56 -6.85 10.07
C GLY A 119 -6.23 -7.42 11.45
N ALA A 120 -5.48 -6.65 12.24
CA ALA A 120 -5.06 -7.07 13.58
C ALA A 120 -6.17 -6.93 14.63
N ASN A 121 -7.11 -5.97 14.48
CA ASN A 121 -8.22 -5.79 15.41
C ASN A 121 -9.37 -6.77 15.13
N GLU A 122 -9.79 -7.49 16.16
CA GLU A 122 -10.76 -8.60 16.02
C GLU A 122 -12.12 -8.14 15.49
N ASN A 123 -12.59 -6.96 15.90
CA ASN A 123 -13.89 -6.43 15.49
C ASN A 123 -13.90 -5.92 14.03
N SER A 124 -12.73 -5.71 13.43
CA SER A 124 -12.57 -5.10 12.10
C SER A 124 -11.96 -6.07 11.10
N ARG A 125 -11.25 -7.11 11.56
CA ARG A 125 -10.59 -8.11 10.72
C ARG A 125 -11.57 -8.95 9.91
N ILE A 126 -11.06 -9.53 8.83
CA ILE A 126 -11.74 -10.56 8.06
C ILE A 126 -10.92 -11.84 8.01
N LYS A 127 -11.62 -12.96 7.94
CA LYS A 127 -11.06 -14.29 7.67
C LYS A 127 -10.92 -14.47 6.17
N VAL A 128 -9.71 -14.74 5.69
CA VAL A 128 -9.43 -14.91 4.26
C VAL A 128 -8.86 -16.28 4.00
N ARG A 129 -9.47 -17.02 3.08
CA ARG A 129 -8.98 -18.30 2.57
C ARG A 129 -8.35 -18.11 1.21
N PHE A 130 -7.08 -18.45 1.09
CA PHE A 130 -6.38 -18.49 -0.17
C PHE A 130 -6.28 -19.94 -0.65
N ILE A 131 -6.68 -20.17 -1.90
CA ILE A 131 -6.58 -21.47 -2.57
C ILE A 131 -5.62 -21.29 -3.75
N VAL A 132 -4.44 -21.90 -3.66
CA VAL A 132 -3.36 -21.72 -4.64
C VAL A 132 -2.79 -23.08 -5.06
N GLU A 133 -2.26 -23.17 -6.28
CA GLU A 133 -1.63 -24.40 -6.80
C GLU A 133 -0.09 -24.36 -6.74
N VAL A 134 0.51 -23.25 -6.30
CA VAL A 134 1.96 -23.04 -6.25
C VAL A 134 2.42 -22.82 -4.81
N ALA A 135 3.42 -23.59 -4.36
CA ALA A 135 3.88 -23.59 -2.98
C ALA A 135 4.37 -22.20 -2.52
N TRP A 136 5.22 -21.52 -3.31
CA TRP A 136 5.74 -20.22 -2.94
C TRP A 136 4.67 -19.11 -2.92
N GLN A 137 3.55 -19.27 -3.63
CA GLN A 137 2.41 -18.35 -3.49
C GLN A 137 1.73 -18.51 -2.13
N ALA A 138 1.67 -19.75 -1.62
CA ALA A 138 1.22 -19.99 -0.25
C ALA A 138 2.22 -19.44 0.79
N HIS A 139 3.53 -19.50 0.50
CA HIS A 139 4.57 -18.87 1.31
C HIS A 139 4.41 -17.35 1.34
N PHE A 140 4.21 -16.72 0.18
CA PHE A 140 3.92 -15.28 0.09
C PHE A 140 2.71 -14.89 0.96
N VAL A 141 1.61 -15.62 0.85
CA VAL A 141 0.41 -15.38 1.66
C VAL A 141 0.72 -15.51 3.15
N LYS A 142 1.45 -16.55 3.54
CA LYS A 142 1.83 -16.80 4.93
C LYS A 142 2.74 -15.70 5.50
N ASN A 143 3.61 -15.11 4.66
CA ASN A 143 4.39 -13.94 5.04
C ASN A 143 3.52 -12.71 5.22
N MET A 144 2.64 -12.45 4.25
CA MET A 144 1.96 -11.16 4.16
C MET A 144 0.74 -11.01 5.06
N PHE A 145 0.03 -12.10 5.37
CA PHE A 145 -1.20 -12.02 6.16
C PHE A 145 -0.98 -12.48 7.60
N ILE A 146 -1.86 -12.04 8.50
CA ILE A 146 -1.80 -12.42 9.91
C ILE A 146 -2.11 -13.91 10.03
N ARG A 147 -1.17 -14.62 10.60
CA ARG A 147 -1.24 -16.07 10.81
C ARG A 147 -2.09 -16.36 12.04
N PRO A 148 -3.21 -17.09 11.90
CA PRO A 148 -3.96 -17.56 13.04
C PRO A 148 -3.12 -18.49 13.91
N THR A 149 -3.32 -18.43 15.22
CA THR A 149 -2.80 -19.42 16.17
C THR A 149 -3.50 -20.76 15.97
N GLU A 150 -2.96 -21.84 16.52
CA GLU A 150 -3.61 -23.16 16.48
C GLU A 150 -5.01 -23.13 17.11
N ALA A 151 -5.19 -22.40 18.20
CA ALA A 151 -6.49 -22.24 18.86
C ALA A 151 -7.49 -21.49 17.96
N GLU A 152 -7.06 -20.43 17.26
CA GLU A 152 -7.90 -19.70 16.31
C GLU A 152 -8.25 -20.55 15.09
N LEU A 153 -7.30 -21.35 14.57
CA LEU A 153 -7.57 -22.28 13.48
C LEU A 153 -8.60 -23.36 13.86
N ALA A 154 -8.58 -23.82 15.10
CA ALA A 154 -9.55 -24.83 15.58
C ALA A 154 -11.00 -24.32 15.53
N VAL A 155 -11.21 -23.01 15.62
CA VAL A 155 -12.52 -22.34 15.59
C VAL A 155 -12.72 -21.44 14.38
N TYR A 156 -11.85 -21.52 13.38
CA TYR A 156 -11.83 -20.62 12.24
C TYR A 156 -13.15 -20.61 11.46
N GLY A 157 -13.72 -21.79 11.21
CA GLY A 157 -14.97 -21.96 10.49
C GLY A 157 -14.90 -21.54 9.01
N GLU A 158 -15.98 -20.94 8.51
CA GLU A 158 -16.00 -20.45 7.12
C GLU A 158 -15.28 -19.10 7.02
N PRO A 159 -14.54 -18.87 5.91
CA PRO A 159 -13.90 -17.58 5.65
C PRO A 159 -14.93 -16.49 5.31
N ASP A 160 -14.57 -15.24 5.57
CA ASP A 160 -15.34 -14.08 5.13
C ASP A 160 -15.06 -13.72 3.67
N PHE A 161 -13.89 -14.12 3.14
CA PHE A 161 -13.46 -13.87 1.78
C PHE A 161 -12.63 -15.02 1.23
N VAL A 162 -12.80 -15.35 -0.05
CA VAL A 162 -12.07 -16.44 -0.72
C VAL A 162 -11.29 -15.93 -1.92
N VAL A 163 -10.02 -16.31 -2.01
CA VAL A 163 -9.16 -16.01 -3.16
C VAL A 163 -8.83 -17.29 -3.91
N TYR A 164 -9.23 -17.35 -5.17
CA TYR A 164 -8.88 -18.42 -6.12
C TYR A 164 -7.70 -17.93 -6.97
N ASN A 165 -6.49 -18.40 -6.68
CA ASN A 165 -5.33 -18.04 -7.47
C ASN A 165 -4.95 -19.19 -8.42
N ALA A 166 -5.40 -19.07 -9.66
CA ALA A 166 -5.16 -20.01 -10.74
C ALA A 166 -4.18 -19.41 -11.78
N SER A 167 -2.96 -19.08 -11.30
CA SER A 167 -1.95 -18.34 -12.09
C SER A 167 -1.58 -19.00 -13.41
N LYS A 168 -1.74 -20.31 -13.54
CA LYS A 168 -1.41 -21.06 -14.76
C LYS A 168 -2.50 -21.00 -15.83
N ALA A 169 -3.73 -20.60 -15.49
CA ALA A 169 -4.83 -20.52 -16.42
C ALA A 169 -4.80 -19.21 -17.20
N LYS A 170 -4.97 -19.30 -18.54
CA LYS A 170 -5.10 -18.16 -19.44
C LYS A 170 -6.53 -18.00 -19.92
N VAL A 171 -6.96 -16.76 -20.11
CA VAL A 171 -8.29 -16.45 -20.64
C VAL A 171 -8.18 -16.24 -22.15
N GLU A 172 -8.33 -17.32 -22.92
CA GLU A 172 -8.15 -17.28 -24.39
C GLU A 172 -9.19 -16.38 -25.10
N ASN A 173 -10.43 -16.41 -24.63
CA ASN A 173 -11.54 -15.62 -25.19
C ASN A 173 -11.75 -14.28 -24.46
N PHE A 174 -10.68 -13.65 -23.98
CA PHE A 174 -10.72 -12.45 -23.14
C PHE A 174 -11.52 -11.29 -23.75
N LYS A 175 -11.48 -11.09 -25.08
CA LYS A 175 -12.21 -10.02 -25.77
C LYS A 175 -13.71 -10.19 -25.67
N GLU A 176 -14.20 -11.42 -25.78
CA GLU A 176 -15.64 -11.74 -25.68
C GLU A 176 -16.17 -11.50 -24.26
N LEU A 177 -15.30 -11.65 -23.27
CA LEU A 177 -15.61 -11.42 -21.85
C LEU A 177 -15.43 -9.95 -21.41
N GLY A 178 -15.03 -9.05 -22.30
CA GLY A 178 -14.80 -7.63 -21.99
C GLY A 178 -13.52 -7.37 -21.24
N LEU A 179 -12.55 -8.28 -21.27
CA LEU A 179 -11.25 -8.13 -20.62
C LEU A 179 -10.22 -7.43 -21.52
N ASN A 180 -9.17 -6.91 -20.89
CA ASN A 180 -8.09 -6.21 -21.56
C ASN A 180 -7.04 -7.16 -22.18
N SER A 181 -6.82 -8.33 -21.56
CA SER A 181 -5.84 -9.32 -21.99
C SER A 181 -6.23 -10.73 -21.53
N GLU A 182 -5.38 -11.72 -21.81
CA GLU A 182 -5.50 -13.10 -21.30
C GLU A 182 -5.38 -13.21 -19.76
N THR A 183 -5.09 -12.10 -19.10
CA THR A 183 -4.93 -12.00 -17.64
C THR A 183 -6.16 -11.35 -17.01
N ALA A 184 -6.59 -11.86 -15.87
CA ALA A 184 -7.71 -11.29 -15.13
C ALA A 184 -7.49 -11.33 -13.63
N VAL A 185 -7.73 -10.18 -12.98
CA VAL A 185 -7.78 -10.02 -11.52
C VAL A 185 -9.14 -9.44 -11.20
N VAL A 186 -10.06 -10.28 -10.80
CA VAL A 186 -11.48 -9.92 -10.70
C VAL A 186 -12.01 -10.10 -9.29
N PHE A 187 -12.75 -9.09 -8.83
CA PHE A 187 -13.40 -9.08 -7.52
C PHE A 187 -14.91 -9.15 -7.68
N ASN A 188 -15.53 -10.09 -6.99
CA ASN A 188 -16.96 -10.05 -6.71
C ASN A 188 -17.15 -9.63 -5.25
N LEU A 189 -17.53 -8.36 -5.05
CA LEU A 189 -17.67 -7.76 -3.72
C LEU A 189 -18.88 -8.33 -2.95
N THR A 190 -19.90 -8.76 -3.66
CA THR A 190 -21.14 -9.31 -3.09
C THR A 190 -20.94 -10.74 -2.63
N SER A 191 -20.36 -11.60 -3.47
CA SER A 191 -20.01 -12.98 -3.07
C SER A 191 -18.73 -13.05 -2.21
N LYS A 192 -17.98 -11.94 -2.10
CA LYS A 192 -16.73 -11.82 -1.34
C LYS A 192 -15.67 -12.80 -1.84
N GLU A 193 -15.39 -12.70 -3.11
CA GLU A 193 -14.46 -13.59 -3.82
C GLU A 193 -13.54 -12.78 -4.73
N GLN A 194 -12.31 -13.29 -4.91
CA GLN A 194 -11.36 -12.83 -5.90
C GLN A 194 -10.90 -14.01 -6.75
N VAL A 195 -10.81 -13.81 -8.06
CA VAL A 195 -10.20 -14.74 -9.01
C VAL A 195 -8.98 -14.09 -9.64
N ILE A 196 -7.86 -14.80 -9.65
CA ILE A 196 -6.59 -14.39 -10.27
C ILE A 196 -6.21 -15.41 -11.32
N LEU A 197 -6.04 -14.96 -12.58
CA LEU A 197 -5.72 -15.79 -13.75
C LEU A 197 -4.52 -15.21 -14.50
N ASN A 198 -3.61 -16.06 -14.92
CA ASN A 198 -2.46 -15.77 -15.80
C ASN A 198 -1.47 -14.72 -15.27
N THR A 199 -1.42 -14.50 -13.97
CA THR A 199 -0.35 -13.75 -13.33
C THR A 199 0.17 -14.49 -12.12
N TRP A 200 1.50 -14.55 -11.98
CA TRP A 200 2.16 -15.24 -10.86
C TRP A 200 2.54 -14.27 -9.74
N TYR A 201 2.49 -12.96 -9.99
CA TYR A 201 2.93 -11.93 -9.07
C TYR A 201 2.14 -11.95 -7.75
N GLY A 202 2.84 -12.21 -6.64
CA GLY A 202 2.23 -12.35 -5.30
C GLY A 202 1.46 -11.12 -4.84
N GLY A 203 1.92 -9.95 -5.24
CA GLY A 203 1.28 -8.66 -4.90
C GLY A 203 -0.17 -8.51 -5.34
N GLU A 204 -0.69 -9.32 -6.27
CA GLU A 204 -2.13 -9.30 -6.63
C GLU A 204 -3.01 -9.83 -5.50
N MET A 205 -2.56 -10.85 -4.76
CA MET A 205 -3.27 -11.35 -3.57
C MET A 205 -3.25 -10.33 -2.43
N LYS A 206 -2.06 -9.73 -2.16
CA LYS A 206 -1.88 -8.71 -1.13
C LYS A 206 -2.76 -7.49 -1.37
N LYS A 207 -2.57 -6.85 -2.52
CA LYS A 207 -3.28 -5.61 -2.89
C LYS A 207 -4.75 -5.85 -3.20
N GLY A 208 -5.11 -7.08 -3.52
CA GLY A 208 -6.50 -7.51 -3.62
C GLY A 208 -7.23 -7.34 -2.30
N MET A 209 -6.67 -7.85 -1.22
CA MET A 209 -7.27 -7.70 0.11
C MET A 209 -7.28 -6.25 0.58
N PHE A 210 -6.23 -5.48 0.29
CA PHE A 210 -6.24 -4.05 0.55
C PHE A 210 -7.38 -3.33 -0.19
N SER A 211 -7.61 -3.63 -1.47
CA SER A 211 -8.74 -3.08 -2.22
C SER A 211 -10.10 -3.47 -1.62
N TYR A 212 -10.23 -4.70 -1.11
CA TYR A 212 -11.45 -5.13 -0.43
C TYR A 212 -11.64 -4.44 0.92
N MET A 213 -10.59 -4.27 1.72
CA MET A 213 -10.66 -3.52 2.98
C MET A 213 -10.99 -2.04 2.72
N ASN A 214 -10.46 -1.44 1.66
CA ASN A 214 -10.81 -0.10 1.19
C ASN A 214 -12.29 0.02 0.75
N TYR A 215 -12.91 -1.06 0.32
CA TYR A 215 -14.35 -1.09 0.08
C TYR A 215 -15.14 -1.23 1.38
N ARG A 216 -14.75 -2.18 2.23
CA ARG A 216 -15.51 -2.61 3.40
C ARG A 216 -15.47 -1.58 4.54
N LEU A 217 -14.28 -1.17 4.98
CA LEU A 217 -14.12 -0.41 6.22
C LEU A 217 -14.75 0.99 6.16
N PRO A 218 -14.60 1.79 5.07
CA PRO A 218 -15.26 3.09 5.04
C PRO A 218 -16.79 3.01 5.04
N LEU A 219 -17.38 1.94 4.48
CA LEU A 219 -18.82 1.69 4.55
C LEU A 219 -19.29 1.34 5.98
N MET A 220 -18.37 0.90 6.84
CA MET A 220 -18.61 0.63 8.27
C MET A 220 -18.24 1.83 9.17
N GLY A 221 -17.88 2.99 8.61
CA GLY A 221 -17.48 4.16 9.38
C GLY A 221 -16.07 4.08 9.97
N MET A 222 -15.18 3.32 9.33
CA MET A 222 -13.78 3.17 9.72
C MET A 222 -12.85 3.72 8.63
N ALA A 223 -11.69 4.29 9.02
CA ALA A 223 -10.71 4.71 8.04
C ALA A 223 -9.91 3.50 7.52
N SER A 224 -9.68 3.47 6.21
CA SER A 224 -8.78 2.54 5.54
C SER A 224 -7.70 3.34 4.83
N MET A 225 -6.42 2.98 5.05
CA MET A 225 -5.30 3.88 4.81
C MET A 225 -4.11 3.16 4.17
N HIS A 226 -3.58 3.74 3.10
CA HIS A 226 -2.28 3.38 2.54
C HIS A 226 -1.19 4.22 3.21
N CYS A 227 -0.70 3.75 4.34
CA CYS A 227 0.24 4.48 5.19
C CYS A 227 1.14 3.52 5.97
N SER A 228 2.30 4.00 6.43
CA SER A 228 3.04 3.37 7.51
C SER A 228 2.53 3.90 8.86
N ALA A 229 2.73 3.13 9.91
CA ALA A 229 2.34 3.54 11.26
C ALA A 229 3.33 3.05 12.31
N ASN A 230 3.60 3.89 13.31
CA ASN A 230 4.42 3.56 14.47
C ASN A 230 3.84 4.16 15.75
N THR A 231 4.31 3.68 16.89
CA THR A 231 3.93 4.21 18.21
C THR A 231 5.13 4.24 19.13
N ASN A 232 5.13 5.15 20.12
CA ASN A 232 6.14 5.19 21.16
C ASN A 232 5.69 4.38 22.40
N ALA A 233 6.55 4.31 23.42
CA ALA A 233 6.26 3.60 24.67
C ALA A 233 5.06 4.19 25.45
N ALA A 234 4.70 5.45 25.21
CA ALA A 234 3.53 6.08 25.80
C ALA A 234 2.23 5.81 25.04
N GLY A 235 2.28 5.07 23.91
CA GLY A 235 1.12 4.79 23.07
C GLY A 235 0.73 5.93 22.13
N GLU A 236 1.63 6.90 21.90
CA GLU A 236 1.39 8.00 20.98
C GLU A 236 1.67 7.53 19.54
N THR A 237 0.60 7.27 18.82
CA THR A 237 0.63 6.74 17.47
C THR A 237 0.77 7.86 16.44
N ALA A 238 1.63 7.63 15.45
CA ALA A 238 1.80 8.45 14.26
C ALA A 238 1.59 7.62 12.99
N ILE A 239 0.94 8.22 11.99
CA ILE A 239 0.71 7.61 10.68
C ILE A 239 1.32 8.47 9.58
N PHE A 240 1.94 7.81 8.60
CA PHE A 240 2.71 8.45 7.54
C PHE A 240 2.15 8.01 6.19
N PHE A 241 1.55 8.94 5.46
CA PHE A 241 1.16 8.76 4.08
C PHE A 241 2.25 9.26 3.15
N GLY A 242 2.40 8.65 1.99
CA GLY A 242 3.35 9.12 0.99
C GLY A 242 3.47 8.13 -0.17
N LEU A 243 3.76 8.66 -1.34
CA LEU A 243 4.04 7.87 -2.53
C LEU A 243 5.48 7.37 -2.54
N SER A 244 5.82 6.49 -3.48
CA SER A 244 7.19 6.01 -3.66
C SER A 244 8.18 7.18 -3.80
N GLY A 245 9.33 7.10 -3.12
CA GLY A 245 10.38 8.12 -3.16
C GLY A 245 10.18 9.31 -2.22
N THR A 246 9.07 9.40 -1.48
CA THR A 246 8.84 10.47 -0.48
C THR A 246 9.51 10.19 0.88
N GLY A 247 10.05 9.00 1.08
CA GLY A 247 10.71 8.61 2.33
C GLY A 247 9.79 7.95 3.37
N LYS A 248 8.60 7.49 2.98
CA LYS A 248 7.62 6.86 3.89
C LYS A 248 8.26 5.82 4.82
N THR A 249 8.88 4.79 4.27
CA THR A 249 9.53 3.72 5.04
C THR A 249 10.67 4.25 5.91
N THR A 250 11.57 5.05 5.34
CA THR A 250 12.74 5.59 6.05
C THR A 250 12.37 6.51 7.22
N LEU A 251 11.31 7.31 7.07
CA LEU A 251 10.89 8.28 8.09
C LEU A 251 9.96 7.68 9.15
N SER A 252 9.23 6.62 8.81
CA SER A 252 8.39 5.89 9.78
C SER A 252 9.18 4.88 10.62
N THR A 253 10.38 4.47 10.14
CA THR A 253 11.30 3.61 10.90
C THR A 253 12.17 4.50 11.79
N ASP A 254 11.89 4.46 13.09
CA ASP A 254 12.62 5.19 14.13
C ASP A 254 13.01 4.19 15.23
N PRO A 255 14.30 4.07 15.61
CA PRO A 255 14.71 3.15 16.66
C PRO A 255 14.10 3.44 18.03
N LYS A 256 13.53 4.63 18.24
CA LYS A 256 12.84 5.02 19.48
C LYS A 256 11.35 4.67 19.47
N ARG A 257 10.83 4.12 18.35
CA ARG A 257 9.41 3.83 18.17
C ARG A 257 9.23 2.40 17.64
N ASN A 258 8.10 1.81 17.95
CA ASN A 258 7.76 0.46 17.50
C ASN A 258 6.90 0.54 16.24
N LEU A 259 7.27 -0.20 15.21
CA LEU A 259 6.52 -0.32 13.97
C LEU A 259 5.21 -1.07 14.20
N ILE A 260 4.08 -0.49 13.77
CA ILE A 260 2.78 -1.17 13.69
C ILE A 260 2.73 -1.91 12.33
N GLY A 261 3.11 -1.22 11.26
CA GLY A 261 3.22 -1.74 9.91
C GLY A 261 3.77 -0.69 8.94
N ASP A 262 4.18 -1.12 7.76
CA ASP A 262 4.89 -0.27 6.80
C ASP A 262 4.01 0.22 5.63
N ASP A 263 2.79 -0.35 5.42
CA ASP A 263 2.06 -0.11 4.18
C ASP A 263 0.52 0.05 4.29
N GLU A 264 -0.19 -0.85 5.01
CA GLU A 264 -1.66 -0.92 4.96
C GLU A 264 -2.28 -0.99 6.36
N HIS A 265 -3.12 0.00 6.69
CA HIS A 265 -3.70 0.12 8.03
C HIS A 265 -5.19 0.46 7.99
N GLY A 266 -5.89 0.03 9.04
CA GLY A 266 -7.21 0.52 9.41
C GLY A 266 -7.15 1.39 10.66
N TRP A 267 -8.17 2.21 10.83
CA TRP A 267 -8.38 2.97 12.06
C TRP A 267 -9.85 2.85 12.45
N ASP A 268 -10.10 2.05 13.47
CA ASP A 268 -11.41 1.85 14.08
C ASP A 268 -11.53 2.57 15.44
N ASP A 269 -12.47 2.16 16.28
CA ASP A 269 -12.66 2.77 17.61
C ASP A 269 -11.66 2.28 18.65
N GLU A 270 -10.97 1.15 18.40
CA GLU A 270 -9.89 0.66 19.25
C GLU A 270 -8.54 1.36 18.95
N GLY A 271 -8.37 1.91 17.74
CA GLY A 271 -7.15 2.59 17.31
C GLY A 271 -6.69 2.22 15.91
N VAL A 272 -5.39 2.39 15.66
CA VAL A 272 -4.74 2.07 14.38
C VAL A 272 -4.26 0.63 14.39
N PHE A 273 -4.56 -0.13 13.34
CA PHE A 273 -4.17 -1.52 13.24
C PHE A 273 -3.67 -1.88 11.84
N ASN A 274 -2.68 -2.77 11.80
CA ASN A 274 -2.13 -3.30 10.56
C ASN A 274 -3.09 -4.32 9.92
N TYR A 275 -3.20 -4.33 8.60
CA TYR A 275 -3.90 -5.41 7.87
C TYR A 275 -3.04 -6.65 7.74
N GLU A 276 -1.74 -6.49 7.83
CA GLU A 276 -0.74 -7.46 7.42
C GLU A 276 -0.03 -8.12 8.61
N GLY A 277 0.49 -9.33 8.37
CA GLY A 277 1.35 -10.07 9.29
C GLY A 277 2.83 -10.04 8.89
N GLY A 278 3.19 -9.26 7.87
CA GLY A 278 4.54 -9.14 7.35
C GLY A 278 4.76 -7.85 6.58
N CYS A 279 5.92 -7.74 5.96
CA CYS A 279 6.33 -6.58 5.15
C CYS A 279 6.66 -7.00 3.73
N TYR A 280 6.44 -6.09 2.77
CA TYR A 280 6.70 -6.30 1.35
C TYR A 280 7.52 -5.16 0.77
N ALA A 281 8.83 -5.31 0.78
CA ALA A 281 9.77 -4.26 0.43
C ALA A 281 10.32 -4.39 -0.99
N LYS A 282 10.67 -3.25 -1.59
CA LYS A 282 11.47 -3.19 -2.82
C LYS A 282 12.94 -3.38 -2.46
N VAL A 283 13.68 -4.19 -3.23
CA VAL A 283 15.08 -4.54 -2.91
C VAL A 283 16.09 -4.18 -4.01
N ILE A 284 15.67 -3.51 -5.09
CA ILE A 284 16.64 -2.97 -6.04
C ILE A 284 17.53 -1.93 -5.35
N ASN A 285 18.83 -2.05 -5.53
CA ASN A 285 19.86 -1.22 -4.87
C ASN A 285 19.83 -1.26 -3.32
N LEU A 286 19.25 -2.32 -2.73
CA LEU A 286 19.25 -2.51 -1.28
C LEU A 286 20.66 -2.61 -0.75
N SER A 287 20.96 -1.86 0.31
CA SER A 287 22.22 -1.95 1.03
C SER A 287 22.01 -1.96 2.54
N GLN A 288 22.90 -2.64 3.25
CA GLN A 288 22.86 -2.70 4.71
C GLN A 288 23.05 -1.32 5.36
N GLU A 289 23.74 -0.40 4.70
CA GLU A 289 23.99 0.95 5.19
C GLU A 289 22.71 1.81 5.15
N ASN A 290 21.96 1.72 4.05
CA ASN A 290 20.81 2.59 3.82
C ASN A 290 19.53 2.06 4.46
N GLU A 291 19.31 0.73 4.41
CA GLU A 291 18.08 0.07 4.87
C GLU A 291 18.42 -1.20 5.69
N PRO A 292 19.06 -1.03 6.85
CA PRO A 292 19.60 -2.14 7.65
C PRO A 292 18.54 -3.13 8.12
N ASP A 293 17.33 -2.68 8.39
CA ASP A 293 16.25 -3.54 8.90
C ASP A 293 15.73 -4.47 7.80
N ILE A 294 15.49 -3.94 6.58
CA ILE A 294 15.09 -4.75 5.43
C ILE A 294 16.20 -5.74 5.07
N PHE A 295 17.47 -5.27 5.07
CA PHE A 295 18.62 -6.13 4.74
C PHE A 295 18.73 -7.31 5.71
N ARG A 296 18.61 -7.08 7.02
CA ARG A 296 18.63 -8.13 8.05
C ARG A 296 17.42 -9.05 8.04
N ALA A 297 16.27 -8.56 7.54
CA ALA A 297 15.06 -9.35 7.43
C ALA A 297 15.10 -10.40 6.31
N ILE A 298 16.05 -10.28 5.36
CA ILE A 298 16.26 -11.25 4.28
C ILE A 298 17.07 -12.44 4.80
N LYS A 299 16.37 -13.36 5.41
CA LYS A 299 16.88 -14.60 6.02
C LYS A 299 15.90 -15.74 5.76
N ARG A 300 16.10 -16.91 6.38
CA ARG A 300 15.13 -18.02 6.31
C ARG A 300 13.70 -17.52 6.54
N ASP A 301 12.75 -18.05 5.77
CA ASP A 301 11.33 -17.69 5.72
C ASP A 301 11.03 -16.34 5.01
N ALA A 302 12.04 -15.61 4.54
CA ALA A 302 11.83 -14.54 3.57
C ALA A 302 11.72 -15.09 2.14
N LEU A 303 10.85 -14.46 1.31
CA LEU A 303 10.64 -14.81 -0.08
C LEU A 303 10.99 -13.61 -0.98
N LEU A 304 12.03 -13.78 -1.80
CA LEU A 304 12.43 -12.82 -2.83
C LEU A 304 11.66 -13.08 -4.12
N GLU A 305 11.33 -12.03 -4.86
CA GLU A 305 10.68 -12.10 -6.17
C GLU A 305 11.51 -11.33 -7.21
N ASN A 306 11.86 -12.04 -8.29
CA ASN A 306 12.54 -11.51 -9.49
C ASN A 306 13.93 -10.90 -9.22
N VAL A 307 14.61 -11.36 -8.20
CA VAL A 307 15.98 -10.93 -7.87
C VAL A 307 16.97 -11.83 -8.62
N THR A 308 18.07 -11.27 -9.09
CA THR A 308 19.13 -12.06 -9.70
C THR A 308 19.97 -12.75 -8.61
N VAL A 309 20.10 -14.06 -8.74
CA VAL A 309 20.86 -14.91 -7.81
C VAL A 309 21.79 -15.81 -8.64
N ASP A 310 23.06 -15.85 -8.29
CA ASP A 310 24.04 -16.69 -8.99
C ASP A 310 23.95 -18.19 -8.62
N GLY A 311 24.79 -19.00 -9.26
CA GLY A 311 24.82 -20.45 -9.03
C GLY A 311 25.25 -20.87 -7.60
N ASN A 312 25.81 -19.96 -6.81
CA ASN A 312 26.21 -20.18 -5.42
C ASN A 312 25.18 -19.62 -4.41
N GLY A 313 24.07 -19.07 -4.90
CA GLY A 313 23.03 -18.48 -4.06
C GLY A 313 23.29 -17.02 -3.67
N LYS A 314 24.32 -16.38 -4.23
CA LYS A 314 24.63 -14.98 -3.94
C LYS A 314 23.65 -14.06 -4.63
N ILE A 315 23.13 -13.10 -3.88
CA ILE A 315 22.11 -12.14 -4.33
C ILE A 315 22.80 -10.91 -4.94
N ASP A 316 22.35 -10.49 -6.13
CA ASP A 316 22.71 -9.20 -6.73
C ASP A 316 21.52 -8.23 -6.67
N TYR A 317 21.53 -7.37 -5.69
CA TYR A 317 20.50 -6.33 -5.53
C TYR A 317 20.62 -5.19 -6.55
N THR A 318 21.72 -5.08 -7.29
CA THR A 318 21.94 -3.99 -8.25
C THR A 318 21.44 -4.34 -9.65
N ASP A 319 21.19 -5.63 -9.91
CA ASP A 319 20.75 -6.10 -11.22
C ASP A 319 19.25 -5.90 -11.43
N GLY A 320 18.92 -4.94 -12.27
CA GLY A 320 17.55 -4.66 -12.74
C GLY A 320 17.21 -5.30 -14.09
N SER A 321 18.00 -6.25 -14.60
CA SER A 321 17.80 -6.84 -15.93
C SER A 321 16.47 -7.57 -16.10
N VAL A 322 15.98 -8.22 -15.04
CA VAL A 322 14.65 -8.82 -15.00
C VAL A 322 13.58 -7.74 -14.79
N THR A 323 13.78 -6.91 -13.78
CA THR A 323 12.89 -5.79 -13.43
C THR A 323 13.54 -4.89 -12.37
N GLU A 324 13.24 -3.60 -12.40
CA GLU A 324 13.55 -2.70 -11.28
C GLU A 324 12.59 -2.88 -10.09
N ASN A 325 11.54 -3.68 -10.24
CA ASN A 325 10.55 -3.97 -9.20
C ASN A 325 10.85 -5.28 -8.46
N THR A 326 12.13 -5.54 -8.18
CA THR A 326 12.52 -6.67 -7.33
C THR A 326 11.96 -6.50 -5.92
N ARG A 327 11.46 -7.59 -5.33
CA ARG A 327 10.75 -7.55 -4.05
C ARG A 327 11.23 -8.60 -3.07
N VAL A 328 10.94 -8.35 -1.80
CA VAL A 328 11.00 -9.37 -0.74
C VAL A 328 9.76 -9.27 0.13
N SER A 329 9.16 -10.41 0.47
CA SER A 329 8.19 -10.54 1.55
C SER A 329 8.82 -11.28 2.72
N TYR A 330 8.51 -10.85 3.95
CA TYR A 330 8.98 -11.51 5.17
C TYR A 330 7.99 -11.30 6.32
N PRO A 331 7.92 -12.22 7.29
CA PRO A 331 7.13 -12.04 8.50
C PRO A 331 7.55 -10.79 9.27
N ILE A 332 6.61 -10.09 9.89
CA ILE A 332 6.89 -8.82 10.59
C ILE A 332 7.87 -8.98 11.75
N ASP A 333 7.91 -10.16 12.37
CA ASP A 333 8.83 -10.53 13.44
C ASP A 333 10.29 -10.71 12.99
N HIS A 334 10.58 -10.55 11.70
CA HIS A 334 11.96 -10.37 11.24
C HIS A 334 12.51 -8.98 11.57
N ILE A 335 11.67 -8.03 11.93
CA ILE A 335 12.02 -6.68 12.38
C ILE A 335 12.03 -6.65 13.92
N ASP A 336 13.07 -6.05 14.51
CA ASP A 336 13.25 -6.05 15.96
C ASP A 336 12.28 -5.13 16.69
N ASN A 337 12.08 -3.89 16.19
CA ASN A 337 11.25 -2.86 16.84
C ASN A 337 9.81 -2.88 16.30
N ILE A 338 9.04 -3.88 16.68
CA ILE A 338 7.62 -4.02 16.30
C ILE A 338 6.71 -3.94 17.51
N VAL A 339 5.44 -3.57 17.28
CA VAL A 339 4.40 -3.66 18.31
C VAL A 339 3.97 -5.11 18.51
N THR A 340 4.04 -5.58 19.73
CA THR A 340 3.68 -6.96 20.11
C THR A 340 2.65 -6.97 21.24
N PRO A 341 1.86 -8.03 21.39
CA PRO A 341 1.75 -9.25 20.55
C PRO A 341 0.90 -9.04 19.29
N LYS A 342 0.25 -7.90 19.14
CA LYS A 342 -0.71 -7.57 18.11
C LYS A 342 -0.25 -6.28 17.41
N SER A 343 -0.17 -6.27 16.09
CA SER A 343 0.21 -5.09 15.29
C SER A 343 -0.90 -4.02 15.30
N ALA A 344 -1.18 -3.47 16.48
CA ALA A 344 -2.17 -2.42 16.70
C ALA A 344 -1.74 -1.50 17.86
N ALA A 345 -2.20 -0.25 17.83
CA ALA A 345 -1.88 0.76 18.83
C ALA A 345 -3.06 1.73 19.01
N PRO A 346 -3.09 2.54 20.07
CA PRO A 346 -4.13 3.55 20.26
C PRO A 346 -4.31 4.47 19.05
N ALA A 347 -5.41 5.20 19.02
CA ALA A 347 -5.75 6.18 17.98
C ALA A 347 -4.58 7.12 17.68
N ALA A 348 -4.35 7.42 16.41
CA ALA A 348 -3.28 8.32 16.01
C ALA A 348 -3.45 9.72 16.60
N LYS A 349 -2.31 10.32 16.97
CA LYS A 349 -2.20 11.71 17.43
C LYS A 349 -1.56 12.61 16.37
N LYS A 350 -0.75 12.03 15.50
CA LYS A 350 -0.04 12.75 14.44
C LYS A 350 -0.31 12.06 13.10
N VAL A 351 -0.75 12.85 12.13
CA VAL A 351 -1.02 12.40 10.75
C VAL A 351 -0.06 13.16 9.83
N ILE A 352 0.81 12.47 9.13
CA ILE A 352 1.89 13.08 8.35
C ILE A 352 1.72 12.71 6.88
N PHE A 353 1.52 13.72 6.03
CA PHE A 353 1.51 13.57 4.58
C PHE A 353 2.89 13.91 4.03
N LEU A 354 3.60 12.90 3.53
CA LEU A 354 4.90 13.08 2.89
C LEU A 354 4.73 13.40 1.42
N SER A 355 5.33 14.49 0.98
CA SER A 355 5.39 14.93 -0.40
C SER A 355 6.84 15.17 -0.80
N ALA A 356 7.19 14.99 -2.06
CA ALA A 356 8.46 15.42 -2.60
C ALA A 356 8.18 16.45 -3.71
N ASP A 357 8.20 17.73 -3.36
CA ASP A 357 8.03 18.83 -4.32
C ASP A 357 9.32 19.08 -5.08
N ALA A 358 9.30 18.96 -6.40
CA ALA A 358 10.44 19.23 -7.26
C ALA A 358 10.46 20.68 -7.79
N PHE A 359 9.46 21.49 -7.44
CA PHE A 359 9.32 22.87 -7.93
C PHE A 359 9.91 23.91 -6.95
N GLY A 360 10.17 23.49 -5.70
CA GLY A 360 10.69 24.35 -4.64
C GLY A 360 9.66 25.30 -4.05
N VAL A 361 8.39 24.97 -4.15
CA VAL A 361 7.24 25.81 -3.75
C VAL A 361 6.74 25.49 -2.35
N LEU A 362 6.57 24.19 -2.05
CA LEU A 362 5.98 23.78 -0.78
C LEU A 362 6.93 23.99 0.39
N PRO A 363 6.43 24.50 1.53
CA PRO A 363 7.21 24.56 2.76
C PRO A 363 7.70 23.18 3.19
N PRO A 364 8.84 23.08 3.90
CA PRO A 364 9.31 21.83 4.49
C PRO A 364 8.30 21.20 5.43
N VAL A 365 7.48 22.01 6.12
CA VAL A 365 6.37 21.55 6.94
C VAL A 365 5.25 22.58 6.97
N SER A 366 4.00 22.09 6.93
CA SER A 366 2.79 22.88 7.08
C SER A 366 1.85 22.19 8.08
N ILE A 367 1.24 22.95 8.96
CA ILE A 367 0.19 22.49 9.86
C ILE A 367 -1.15 22.67 9.14
N LEU A 368 -1.94 21.63 9.03
CA LEU A 368 -3.18 21.62 8.25
C LEU A 368 -4.43 21.76 9.11
N THR A 369 -5.42 22.53 8.63
CA THR A 369 -6.78 22.51 9.19
C THR A 369 -7.47 21.18 8.81
N PRO A 370 -8.60 20.81 9.44
CA PRO A 370 -9.36 19.61 9.05
C PRO A 370 -9.76 19.61 7.56
N GLU A 371 -10.19 20.74 7.02
CA GLU A 371 -10.59 20.89 5.61
C GLU A 371 -9.38 20.80 4.68
N GLN A 372 -8.26 21.43 5.04
CA GLN A 372 -7.00 21.29 4.31
C GLN A 372 -6.50 19.85 4.36
N THR A 373 -6.64 19.17 5.48
CA THR A 373 -6.31 17.76 5.62
C THR A 373 -7.04 16.91 4.58
N GLN A 374 -8.36 17.09 4.43
CA GLN A 374 -9.12 16.39 3.40
C GLN A 374 -8.67 16.78 2.00
N TYR A 375 -8.54 18.06 1.70
CA TYR A 375 -8.14 18.55 0.38
C TYR A 375 -6.80 17.96 -0.07
N TYR A 376 -5.78 18.05 0.77
CA TYR A 376 -4.42 17.58 0.43
C TYR A 376 -4.31 16.05 0.50
N PHE A 377 -5.10 15.38 1.35
CA PHE A 377 -5.24 13.93 1.34
C PHE A 377 -5.85 13.44 0.01
N LEU A 378 -6.94 14.04 -0.43
CA LEU A 378 -7.54 13.71 -1.72
C LEU A 378 -6.60 14.01 -2.90
N SER A 379 -5.80 15.04 -2.80
CA SER A 379 -4.82 15.39 -3.84
C SER A 379 -3.69 14.37 -3.94
N GLY A 380 -3.11 13.94 -2.80
CA GLY A 380 -2.05 12.94 -2.75
C GLY A 380 -0.84 13.33 -3.63
N PHE A 381 -0.31 14.54 -3.43
CA PHE A 381 0.70 15.13 -4.30
C PHE A 381 2.12 14.65 -4.03
N THR A 382 2.85 14.39 -5.11
CA THR A 382 4.31 14.35 -5.16
C THR A 382 4.79 14.79 -6.54
N ALA A 383 6.09 15.01 -6.73
CA ALA A 383 6.66 15.23 -8.05
C ALA A 383 7.65 14.11 -8.39
N LYS A 384 7.59 13.61 -9.62
CA LYS A 384 8.60 12.72 -10.18
C LYS A 384 9.73 13.56 -10.77
N LEU A 385 10.96 13.21 -10.44
CA LEU A 385 12.13 13.86 -11.00
C LEU A 385 12.47 13.36 -12.39
N ALA A 386 13.14 14.21 -13.16
CA ALA A 386 13.84 13.80 -14.38
C ALA A 386 14.82 12.66 -14.07
N GLY A 387 14.76 11.58 -14.87
CA GLY A 387 15.65 10.43 -14.75
C GLY A 387 15.31 9.43 -13.64
N THR A 388 14.24 9.64 -12.84
CA THR A 388 13.82 8.70 -11.79
C THR A 388 12.92 7.57 -12.31
N GLU A 389 12.30 7.77 -13.46
CA GLU A 389 11.53 6.76 -14.19
C GLU A 389 11.78 6.91 -15.70
N ARG A 390 11.66 5.81 -16.43
CA ARG A 390 11.85 5.82 -17.89
C ARG A 390 10.86 6.75 -18.57
N GLY A 391 11.38 7.74 -19.30
CA GLY A 391 10.58 8.74 -20.03
C GLY A 391 10.27 10.02 -19.26
N ILE A 392 10.73 10.18 -18.02
CA ILE A 392 10.62 11.42 -17.25
C ILE A 392 11.87 12.27 -17.51
N THR A 393 11.73 13.32 -18.32
CA THR A 393 12.83 14.24 -18.70
C THR A 393 12.80 15.54 -17.92
N GLU A 394 11.65 15.88 -17.30
CA GLU A 394 11.45 17.08 -16.49
C GLU A 394 10.66 16.74 -15.23
N PRO A 395 10.75 17.57 -14.15
CA PRO A 395 9.93 17.39 -12.95
C PRO A 395 8.45 17.38 -13.31
N THR A 396 7.78 16.27 -13.01
CA THR A 396 6.37 16.07 -13.37
C THR A 396 5.53 15.88 -12.11
N PRO A 397 4.51 16.74 -11.88
CA PRO A 397 3.61 16.59 -10.75
C PRO A 397 2.80 15.29 -10.91
N THR A 398 2.68 14.57 -9.81
CA THR A 398 1.90 13.33 -9.73
C THR A 398 0.89 13.47 -8.60
N PHE A 399 -0.37 13.19 -8.91
CA PHE A 399 -1.47 13.20 -7.96
C PHE A 399 -2.07 11.80 -7.87
N SER A 400 -2.07 11.24 -6.66
CA SER A 400 -2.65 9.95 -6.37
C SER A 400 -3.62 10.07 -5.19
N ALA A 401 -4.90 10.07 -5.48
CA ALA A 401 -5.94 10.26 -4.47
C ALA A 401 -5.69 9.40 -3.23
N CYS A 402 -5.76 10.02 -2.05
CA CYS A 402 -5.53 9.38 -0.75
C CYS A 402 -4.19 8.62 -0.67
N PHE A 403 -3.19 9.02 -1.46
CA PHE A 403 -1.88 8.35 -1.61
C PHE A 403 -1.96 6.88 -2.07
N GLY A 404 -3.10 6.46 -2.64
CA GLY A 404 -3.36 5.06 -3.01
C GLY A 404 -4.44 4.89 -4.07
N ALA A 405 -4.53 5.80 -5.06
CA ALA A 405 -5.62 5.87 -6.04
C ALA A 405 -5.96 4.52 -6.70
N ALA A 406 -4.95 3.71 -7.01
CA ALA A 406 -5.14 2.39 -7.65
C ALA A 406 -5.92 1.37 -6.80
N PHE A 407 -6.06 1.64 -5.50
CA PHE A 407 -6.69 0.72 -4.54
C PHE A 407 -8.04 1.23 -4.01
N LEU A 408 -8.44 2.44 -4.39
CA LEU A 408 -9.68 3.03 -3.91
C LEU A 408 -10.87 2.44 -4.68
N SER A 409 -11.77 1.78 -3.98
CA SER A 409 -12.99 1.21 -4.56
C SER A 409 -14.19 2.15 -4.46
N LEU A 410 -14.18 3.08 -3.48
CA LEU A 410 -15.21 4.09 -3.25
C LEU A 410 -14.75 5.46 -3.73
N HIS A 411 -15.66 6.43 -3.81
CA HIS A 411 -15.30 7.81 -4.12
C HIS A 411 -14.29 8.35 -3.09
N PRO A 412 -13.21 9.04 -3.52
CA PRO A 412 -12.12 9.48 -2.61
C PRO A 412 -12.57 10.33 -1.43
N THR A 413 -13.64 11.13 -1.56
CA THR A 413 -14.20 11.92 -0.45
C THR A 413 -14.59 11.06 0.74
N LYS A 414 -15.04 9.81 0.52
CA LYS A 414 -15.40 8.90 1.60
C LYS A 414 -14.22 8.56 2.51
N TYR A 415 -13.04 8.35 1.93
CA TYR A 415 -11.83 8.09 2.72
C TYR A 415 -11.36 9.32 3.51
N GLY A 416 -11.44 10.51 2.90
CA GLY A 416 -11.12 11.77 3.57
C GLY A 416 -12.05 12.06 4.75
N GLU A 417 -13.36 11.84 4.57
CA GLU A 417 -14.36 12.00 5.64
C GLU A 417 -14.07 11.07 6.83
N GLU A 418 -13.83 9.78 6.57
CA GLU A 418 -13.58 8.82 7.66
C GLU A 418 -12.24 9.10 8.39
N LEU A 419 -11.21 9.52 7.66
CA LEU A 419 -9.93 9.93 8.26
C LEU A 419 -10.14 11.12 9.22
N VAL A 420 -10.81 12.18 8.77
CA VAL A 420 -11.01 13.39 9.58
C VAL A 420 -11.92 13.13 10.77
N LYS A 421 -12.98 12.33 10.63
CA LYS A 421 -13.81 11.91 11.77
C LYS A 421 -13.00 11.20 12.85
N LYS A 422 -12.08 10.31 12.48
CA LYS A 422 -11.18 9.64 13.43
C LYS A 422 -10.20 10.62 14.06
N MET A 423 -9.66 11.57 13.29
CA MET A 423 -8.77 12.62 13.79
C MET A 423 -9.47 13.53 14.78
N GLU A 424 -10.67 13.99 14.49
CA GLU A 424 -11.47 14.83 15.40
C GLU A 424 -11.74 14.11 16.72
N LYS A 425 -12.15 12.83 16.65
CA LYS A 425 -12.40 12.02 17.85
C LYS A 425 -11.15 11.82 18.70
N SER A 426 -9.97 11.69 18.08
CA SER A 426 -8.70 11.49 18.78
C SER A 426 -7.99 12.77 19.17
N GLY A 427 -8.38 13.92 18.61
CA GLY A 427 -7.65 15.17 18.71
C GLY A 427 -6.33 15.17 17.94
N ALA A 428 -6.24 14.43 16.85
CA ALA A 428 -5.05 14.35 16.02
C ALA A 428 -4.88 15.60 15.17
N THR A 429 -3.62 15.99 14.93
CA THR A 429 -3.23 17.06 14.00
C THR A 429 -2.57 16.47 12.76
N ALA A 430 -2.87 17.06 11.60
CA ALA A 430 -2.23 16.69 10.33
C ALA A 430 -1.16 17.70 9.93
N TYR A 431 -0.12 17.18 9.27
CA TYR A 431 1.02 17.94 8.77
C TYR A 431 1.33 17.50 7.34
N LEU A 432 1.61 18.47 6.47
CA LEU A 432 2.20 18.22 5.15
C LEU A 432 3.71 18.46 5.26
N VAL A 433 4.50 17.43 5.02
CA VAL A 433 5.97 17.47 5.10
C VAL A 433 6.55 17.30 3.70
N ASN A 434 7.29 18.30 3.24
CA ASN A 434 7.98 18.28 1.96
C ASN A 434 9.40 17.73 2.13
N THR A 435 9.67 16.57 1.54
CA THR A 435 11.01 15.93 1.50
C THR A 435 11.73 16.19 0.17
N GLY A 436 11.20 17.07 -0.66
CA GLY A 436 11.69 17.40 -1.99
C GLY A 436 12.72 18.52 -1.99
N TRP A 437 12.57 19.46 -2.90
CA TRP A 437 13.55 20.54 -3.18
C TRP A 437 13.05 21.88 -2.67
N ASN A 438 13.98 22.77 -2.39
CA ASN A 438 13.73 24.15 -2.07
C ASN A 438 14.06 25.08 -3.27
N GLY A 439 13.87 26.37 -3.11
CA GLY A 439 14.07 27.37 -4.17
C GLY A 439 15.50 27.49 -4.69
N SER A 440 16.49 27.06 -3.91
CA SER A 440 17.90 27.03 -4.36
C SER A 440 18.21 25.81 -5.25
N GLY A 441 17.22 24.96 -5.57
CA GLY A 441 17.41 23.74 -6.34
C GLY A 441 18.09 22.61 -5.55
N LYS A 442 18.21 22.76 -4.23
CA LYS A 442 18.75 21.70 -3.36
C LYS A 442 17.62 20.92 -2.70
N ARG A 443 17.80 19.61 -2.59
CA ARG A 443 16.90 18.77 -1.82
C ARG A 443 17.00 19.13 -0.33
N ILE A 444 15.87 19.20 0.36
CA ILE A 444 15.81 19.35 1.82
C ILE A 444 16.58 18.19 2.44
N SER A 445 17.52 18.52 3.35
CA SER A 445 18.40 17.50 3.91
C SER A 445 17.63 16.47 4.75
N ILE A 446 18.11 15.24 4.78
CA ILE A 446 17.53 14.20 5.64
C ILE A 446 17.61 14.60 7.12
N LYS A 447 18.64 15.36 7.50
CA LYS A 447 18.81 15.88 8.86
C LYS A 447 17.69 16.86 9.21
N ASP A 448 17.40 17.84 8.35
CA ASP A 448 16.33 18.80 8.57
C ASP A 448 14.96 18.12 8.55
N THR A 449 14.75 17.18 7.61
CA THR A 449 13.52 16.38 7.56
C THR A 449 13.29 15.58 8.85
N ARG A 450 14.33 14.93 9.38
CA ARG A 450 14.24 14.22 10.66
C ARG A 450 13.98 15.17 11.83
N GLY A 451 14.63 16.33 11.86
CA GLY A 451 14.36 17.37 12.87
C GLY A 451 12.90 17.85 12.83
N ILE A 452 12.32 18.00 11.65
CA ILE A 452 10.89 18.32 11.47
C ILE A 452 10.00 17.19 12.00
N ILE A 453 10.29 15.94 11.64
CA ILE A 453 9.53 14.79 12.12
C ILE A 453 9.63 14.67 13.63
N ASP A 454 10.83 14.84 14.23
CA ASP A 454 11.02 14.82 15.67
C ASP A 454 10.16 15.91 16.34
N ALA A 455 10.16 17.14 15.80
CA ALA A 455 9.36 18.25 16.32
C ALA A 455 7.83 18.00 16.23
N ILE A 456 7.38 17.25 15.21
CA ILE A 456 5.98 16.81 15.12
C ILE A 456 5.69 15.77 16.19
N LEU A 457 6.57 14.77 16.34
CA LEU A 457 6.35 13.63 17.24
C LEU A 457 6.43 14.00 18.71
N ASP A 458 7.32 14.93 19.09
CA ASP A 458 7.46 15.42 20.47
C ASP A 458 6.53 16.60 20.80
N GLY A 459 5.81 17.13 19.80
CA GLY A 459 4.86 18.23 19.96
C GLY A 459 5.50 19.62 20.10
N SER A 460 6.81 19.77 19.89
CA SER A 460 7.47 21.08 19.92
C SER A 460 6.99 22.01 18.79
N ILE A 461 6.58 21.44 17.65
CA ILE A 461 5.98 22.19 16.53
C ILE A 461 4.69 22.92 16.94
N ASP A 462 3.90 22.36 17.84
CA ASP A 462 2.62 22.94 18.29
C ASP A 462 2.82 24.20 19.16
N LYS A 463 4.04 24.41 19.67
CA LYS A 463 4.44 25.57 20.49
C LYS A 463 5.27 26.59 19.70
N ALA A 464 5.63 26.27 18.47
CA ALA A 464 6.45 27.12 17.63
C ALA A 464 5.68 28.37 17.18
N PRO A 465 6.36 29.54 17.04
CA PRO A 465 5.75 30.69 16.38
C PRO A 465 5.49 30.38 14.91
N THR A 466 4.35 30.84 14.38
CA THR A 466 3.90 30.50 13.04
C THR A 466 3.64 31.73 12.18
N LYS A 467 3.62 31.54 10.87
CA LYS A 467 3.13 32.49 9.86
C LYS A 467 2.35 31.75 8.78
N THR A 468 1.62 32.49 7.95
CA THR A 468 0.82 31.94 6.83
C THR A 468 1.53 32.19 5.50
N ILE A 469 1.55 31.17 4.63
CA ILE A 469 2.11 31.23 3.28
C ILE A 469 1.01 31.62 2.27
N PRO A 470 1.29 32.57 1.34
CA PRO A 470 0.33 32.96 0.31
C PRO A 470 -0.13 31.79 -0.59
N TYR A 471 -1.25 31.96 -1.27
CA TYR A 471 -1.92 31.04 -2.19
C TYR A 471 -2.43 29.74 -1.53
N PHE A 472 -1.60 29.03 -0.78
CA PHE A 472 -1.94 27.76 -0.14
C PHE A 472 -2.55 27.96 1.26
N SER A 473 -2.44 29.16 1.84
CA SER A 473 -2.87 29.45 3.21
C SER A 473 -2.30 28.49 4.26
N PHE A 474 -1.13 27.90 3.98
CA PHE A 474 -0.46 26.99 4.92
C PHE A 474 0.07 27.75 6.13
N VAL A 475 -0.19 27.22 7.32
CA VAL A 475 0.43 27.66 8.55
C VAL A 475 1.77 26.93 8.71
N VAL A 476 2.85 27.72 8.76
CA VAL A 476 4.21 27.18 8.85
C VAL A 476 4.92 27.70 10.11
N PRO A 477 5.73 26.86 10.78
CA PRO A 477 6.56 27.33 11.88
C PRO A 477 7.68 28.25 11.38
N THR A 478 8.08 29.23 12.17
CA THR A 478 9.21 30.12 11.84
C THR A 478 10.51 29.70 12.52
N ALA A 479 10.45 28.79 13.47
CA ALA A 479 11.59 28.17 14.13
C ALA A 479 11.23 26.78 14.64
N LEU A 480 12.14 25.80 14.48
CA LEU A 480 12.02 24.45 15.06
C LEU A 480 13.39 24.01 15.63
N PRO A 481 13.41 23.20 16.69
CA PRO A 481 14.66 22.66 17.25
C PRO A 481 15.44 21.88 16.21
N GLY A 482 16.73 22.19 16.04
CA GLY A 482 17.63 21.45 15.15
C GLY A 482 17.40 21.59 13.64
N VAL A 483 16.48 22.47 13.23
CA VAL A 483 16.18 22.77 11.82
C VAL A 483 16.66 24.17 11.48
N ASP A 484 17.28 24.34 10.30
CA ASP A 484 17.67 25.67 9.81
C ASP A 484 16.41 26.51 9.56
N PRO A 485 16.20 27.64 10.30
CA PRO A 485 15.01 28.45 10.14
C PRO A 485 14.88 29.08 8.74
N LYS A 486 15.97 29.22 8.00
CA LYS A 486 15.96 29.79 6.64
C LYS A 486 15.22 28.93 5.62
N ILE A 487 15.06 27.62 5.89
CA ILE A 487 14.35 26.75 4.96
C ILE A 487 12.84 26.69 5.22
N LEU A 488 12.39 27.08 6.42
CA LEU A 488 10.99 26.91 6.86
C LEU A 488 9.99 27.74 6.03
N ASP A 489 10.41 28.89 5.54
CA ASP A 489 9.66 29.62 4.52
C ASP A 489 10.34 29.41 3.14
N PRO A 490 9.69 28.76 2.18
CA PRO A 490 10.31 28.47 0.89
C PRO A 490 10.73 29.75 0.13
N ARG A 491 10.09 30.89 0.39
CA ARG A 491 10.42 32.19 -0.24
C ARG A 491 11.84 32.67 0.10
N ASP A 492 12.29 32.35 1.33
CA ASP A 492 13.60 32.72 1.84
C ASP A 492 14.76 31.92 1.21
N THR A 493 14.41 30.87 0.44
CA THR A 493 15.39 30.03 -0.28
C THR A 493 15.63 30.48 -1.73
N TYR A 494 14.91 31.50 -2.21
CA TYR A 494 15.06 32.08 -3.52
C TYR A 494 15.86 33.37 -3.45
N GLU A 495 16.57 33.70 -4.53
CA GLU A 495 17.22 35.04 -4.69
C GLU A 495 16.18 36.17 -4.79
N CYS A 496 15.03 35.89 -5.42
CA CYS A 496 13.88 36.79 -5.49
C CYS A 496 12.60 36.03 -5.13
N ALA A 497 11.84 36.54 -4.17
CA ALA A 497 10.52 36.02 -3.83
C ALA A 497 9.53 36.05 -5.01
N CYS A 498 9.77 36.90 -6.02
CA CYS A 498 8.98 36.95 -7.24
C CYS A 498 9.05 35.63 -8.04
N THR A 499 10.19 34.95 -8.05
CA THR A 499 10.34 33.65 -8.72
C THR A 499 9.53 32.56 -7.99
N TRP A 500 9.52 32.61 -6.66
CA TRP A 500 8.64 31.72 -5.90
C TRP A 500 7.16 31.99 -6.22
N ASP A 501 6.77 33.26 -6.31
CA ASP A 501 5.38 33.67 -6.55
C ASP A 501 4.86 33.12 -7.89
N GLU A 502 5.65 33.20 -8.96
CA GLU A 502 5.30 32.61 -10.26
C GLU A 502 5.13 31.10 -10.21
N LYS A 503 6.09 30.40 -9.59
CA LYS A 503 6.03 28.94 -9.44
C LYS A 503 4.89 28.48 -8.52
N ALA A 504 4.62 29.25 -7.47
CA ALA A 504 3.54 28.97 -6.54
C ALA A 504 2.17 29.06 -7.20
N LYS A 505 1.96 30.07 -8.05
CA LYS A 505 0.74 30.20 -8.86
C LYS A 505 0.56 29.04 -9.84
N ASP A 506 1.64 28.61 -10.52
CA ASP A 506 1.57 27.45 -11.41
C ASP A 506 1.21 26.18 -10.65
N LEU A 507 1.90 25.89 -9.55
CA LEU A 507 1.60 24.69 -8.74
C LEU A 507 0.19 24.76 -8.14
N ALA A 508 -0.24 25.91 -7.63
CA ALA A 508 -1.61 26.13 -7.14
C ALA A 508 -2.65 25.82 -8.23
N GLY A 509 -2.44 26.33 -9.46
CA GLY A 509 -3.29 26.02 -10.61
C GLY A 509 -3.38 24.52 -10.92
N ARG A 510 -2.27 23.79 -10.77
CA ARG A 510 -2.23 22.33 -10.96
C ARG A 510 -3.03 21.58 -9.87
N PHE A 511 -2.95 22.01 -8.62
CA PHE A 511 -3.78 21.48 -7.53
C PHE A 511 -5.27 21.71 -7.79
N ILE A 512 -5.67 22.94 -8.15
CA ILE A 512 -7.05 23.31 -8.48
C ILE A 512 -7.58 22.44 -9.62
N LYS A 513 -6.80 22.33 -10.71
CA LYS A 513 -7.15 21.49 -11.86
C LYS A 513 -7.30 20.01 -11.47
N ASN A 514 -6.37 19.47 -10.67
CA ASN A 514 -6.48 18.08 -10.21
C ASN A 514 -7.69 17.87 -9.32
N PHE A 515 -8.01 18.84 -8.43
CA PHE A 515 -9.09 18.68 -7.47
C PHE A 515 -10.49 18.72 -8.11
N SER A 516 -10.63 19.36 -9.28
CA SER A 516 -11.91 19.47 -9.99
C SER A 516 -12.61 18.12 -10.22
N LYS A 517 -11.83 17.04 -10.36
CA LYS A 517 -12.35 15.66 -10.52
C LYS A 517 -13.13 15.14 -9.30
N PHE A 518 -12.98 15.77 -8.12
CA PHE A 518 -13.67 15.37 -6.90
C PHE A 518 -14.92 16.21 -6.61
N THR A 519 -15.18 17.25 -7.40
CA THR A 519 -16.31 18.19 -7.19
C THR A 519 -17.65 17.69 -7.76
N GLY A 520 -17.72 16.44 -8.21
CA GLY A 520 -18.96 15.81 -8.69
C GLY A 520 -20.00 15.58 -7.60
N ASN A 521 -19.62 15.63 -6.32
CA ASN A 521 -20.52 15.54 -5.17
C ASN A 521 -20.38 16.75 -4.23
N ASP A 522 -21.29 16.90 -3.29
CA ASP A 522 -21.34 18.06 -2.39
C ASP A 522 -20.16 18.06 -1.39
N ALA A 523 -19.71 16.90 -0.96
CA ALA A 523 -18.54 16.78 -0.08
C ALA A 523 -17.27 17.33 -0.75
N GLY A 524 -17.04 17.00 -2.01
CA GLY A 524 -15.91 17.53 -2.77
C GLY A 524 -16.02 19.03 -3.03
N LYS A 525 -17.22 19.52 -3.37
CA LYS A 525 -17.47 20.97 -3.56
C LYS A 525 -17.18 21.77 -2.30
N ALA A 526 -17.56 21.26 -1.14
CA ALA A 526 -17.35 21.93 0.15
C ALA A 526 -15.86 22.13 0.49
N LEU A 527 -14.97 21.31 -0.06
CA LEU A 527 -13.52 21.36 0.19
C LEU A 527 -12.77 22.34 -0.73
N VAL A 528 -13.38 22.84 -1.80
CA VAL A 528 -12.73 23.76 -2.75
C VAL A 528 -12.10 24.98 -2.07
N PRO A 529 -12.73 25.64 -1.08
CA PRO A 529 -12.14 26.78 -0.38
C PRO A 529 -10.89 26.46 0.46
N ALA A 530 -10.70 25.18 0.83
CA ALA A 530 -9.54 24.71 1.59
C ALA A 530 -8.29 24.48 0.72
N GLY A 531 -8.46 24.46 -0.58
CA GLY A 531 -7.37 24.38 -1.55
C GLY A 531 -6.71 25.72 -1.81
N PRO A 532 -5.72 25.74 -2.73
CA PRO A 532 -5.07 26.98 -3.13
C PRO A 532 -6.06 27.99 -3.72
N GLN A 533 -5.81 29.28 -3.47
CA GLN A 533 -6.55 30.42 -4.01
C GLN A 533 -5.61 31.29 -4.85
N LEU A 534 -6.00 31.64 -6.10
CA LEU A 534 -5.23 32.46 -7.04
C LEU A 534 -5.79 33.88 -7.16
#